data_17808f164c2dd296dafb5669c0ba5a06
#
_entry.id   17808f164c2dd296dafb5669c0ba5a06
#
_cell.length_a   1.000
_cell.length_b   1.000
_cell.length_c   1.000
_cell.angle_alpha   90.00
_cell.angle_beta   90.00
_cell.angle_gamma   90.00
#
_symmetry.space_group_name_H-M   'P 1'
#
loop_
_entity.id
_entity.type
_entity.pdbx_description
1 polymer ?
#
loop_
_entity_poly.entity_id
_entity_poly.type
_entity_poly.pdbx_seq_one_letter_code
_entity_poly.pdbx_strand_id
1 'polypeptide(L)'
;ENVQKGLGEMQNLASGVGDLKRVLTNVKARGTWAEYQLADILDQTLTPEQYASNVQTREGSNERVEFAVKFPGPEEDPGSSLWLPIDSKFPTEDYQRLQAAADKADGEAVEKALNAFLRTVRNSAKEIQTKYINPPATTDFAVLFLATEGMYAEVLRQPGMLEEIQQDHRILIAGPTTLTALLTSLRMGFRTLAIEKQASEAWQVLAAVKTEFGKFGGVLDKVKRQLDTASRSIEETGTRTRVMARKLRDVERLPEDR
;
A
#
# COMPACT_ATOMS: atom_id res chain seq x y z
N GLU A 1 10.01 -37.60 -37.93
CA GLU A 1 9.52 -36.22 -37.70
C GLU A 1 9.53 -35.86 -36.21
N ASN A 2 9.03 -36.75 -35.31
CA ASN A 2 8.97 -36.51 -33.86
C ASN A 2 10.35 -36.45 -33.19
N VAL A 3 11.35 -37.19 -33.67
CA VAL A 3 12.74 -37.18 -33.11
C VAL A 3 13.47 -35.89 -33.46
N GLN A 4 13.26 -35.33 -34.65
CA GLN A 4 13.84 -34.03 -35.04
C GLN A 4 13.22 -32.84 -34.25
N LYS A 5 11.93 -32.94 -33.95
CA LYS A 5 11.25 -31.93 -33.12
C LYS A 5 11.74 -31.98 -31.67
N GLY A 6 11.91 -33.18 -31.10
CA GLY A 6 12.47 -33.36 -29.75
C GLY A 6 13.94 -32.91 -29.65
N LEU A 7 14.76 -33.14 -30.68
CA LEU A 7 16.12 -32.62 -30.72
C LEU A 7 16.17 -31.08 -30.83
N GLY A 8 15.26 -30.47 -31.57
CA GLY A 8 15.14 -28.99 -31.64
C GLY A 8 14.68 -28.38 -30.30
N GLU A 9 13.75 -29.02 -29.60
CA GLU A 9 13.31 -28.59 -28.25
C GLU A 9 14.43 -28.74 -27.20
N MET A 10 15.22 -29.84 -27.26
CA MET A 10 16.41 -30.01 -26.43
C MET A 10 17.51 -28.99 -26.74
N GLN A 11 17.75 -28.66 -28.02
CA GLN A 11 18.69 -27.62 -28.41
C GLN A 11 18.23 -26.21 -27.93
N ASN A 12 16.94 -25.91 -28.01
CA ASN A 12 16.40 -24.66 -27.49
C ASN A 12 16.48 -24.60 -25.94
N LEU A 13 16.27 -25.71 -25.28
CA LEU A 13 16.46 -25.81 -23.82
C LEU A 13 17.96 -25.65 -23.45
N ALA A 14 18.87 -26.30 -24.18
CA ALA A 14 20.32 -26.19 -23.97
C ALA A 14 20.85 -24.77 -24.26
N SER A 15 20.31 -24.08 -25.28
CA SER A 15 20.67 -22.69 -25.57
C SER A 15 20.11 -21.75 -24.50
N GLY A 16 18.88 -21.97 -24.02
CA GLY A 16 18.28 -21.20 -22.89
C GLY A 16 19.09 -21.37 -21.59
N VAL A 17 19.57 -22.58 -21.29
CA VAL A 17 20.50 -22.83 -20.17
C VAL A 17 21.85 -22.16 -20.38
N GLY A 18 22.35 -22.13 -21.63
CA GLY A 18 23.59 -21.44 -22.01
C GLY A 18 23.52 -19.93 -21.87
N ASP A 19 22.37 -19.33 -22.22
CA ASP A 19 22.13 -17.91 -22.06
C ASP A 19 21.91 -17.54 -20.59
N LEU A 20 21.24 -18.38 -19.81
CA LEU A 20 21.14 -18.23 -18.35
C LEU A 20 22.54 -18.28 -17.69
N LYS A 21 23.39 -19.20 -18.11
CA LYS A 21 24.78 -19.28 -17.63
C LYS A 21 25.61 -18.03 -18.04
N ARG A 22 25.35 -17.43 -19.21
CA ARG A 22 26.00 -16.19 -19.66
C ARG A 22 25.53 -14.97 -18.82
N VAL A 23 24.26 -14.88 -18.54
CA VAL A 23 23.70 -13.84 -17.66
C VAL A 23 24.31 -13.97 -16.25
N LEU A 24 24.43 -15.18 -15.74
CA LEU A 24 25.03 -15.45 -14.43
C LEU A 24 26.56 -15.22 -14.37
N THR A 25 27.27 -15.13 -15.49
CA THR A 25 28.73 -14.88 -15.53
C THR A 25 29.10 -13.39 -15.59
N ASN A 26 28.17 -12.48 -15.89
CA ASN A 26 28.41 -11.04 -15.96
C ASN A 26 27.90 -10.33 -14.71
N VAL A 27 28.77 -9.69 -13.95
CA VAL A 27 28.45 -8.99 -12.68
C VAL A 27 27.29 -7.97 -12.84
N LYS A 28 27.30 -7.22 -13.93
CA LYS A 28 26.25 -6.24 -14.23
C LYS A 28 24.91 -6.91 -14.56
N ALA A 29 24.94 -8.01 -15.32
CA ALA A 29 23.74 -8.76 -15.67
C ALA A 29 23.12 -9.47 -14.43
N ARG A 30 23.92 -9.84 -13.44
CA ARG A 30 23.45 -10.46 -12.19
C ARG A 30 22.70 -9.48 -11.31
N GLY A 31 23.23 -8.24 -11.12
CA GLY A 31 22.52 -7.18 -10.40
C GLY A 31 21.16 -6.91 -11.03
N THR A 32 21.18 -6.68 -12.34
CA THR A 32 19.95 -6.47 -13.13
C THR A 32 18.96 -7.62 -13.01
N TRP A 33 19.42 -8.88 -12.95
CA TRP A 33 18.51 -10.03 -12.78
C TRP A 33 17.82 -10.04 -11.41
N ALA A 34 18.53 -9.75 -10.32
CA ALA A 34 17.98 -9.66 -9.00
C ALA A 34 16.95 -8.53 -8.88
N GLU A 35 17.25 -7.38 -9.48
CA GLU A 35 16.32 -6.25 -9.58
C GLU A 35 15.07 -6.62 -10.38
N TYR A 36 15.19 -7.33 -11.51
CA TYR A 36 14.04 -7.81 -12.28
C TYR A 36 13.16 -8.77 -11.49
N GLN A 37 13.78 -9.70 -10.76
CA GLN A 37 13.03 -10.64 -9.96
C GLN A 37 12.27 -9.94 -8.81
N LEU A 38 12.91 -8.97 -8.16
CA LEU A 38 12.27 -8.15 -7.14
C LEU A 38 11.11 -7.33 -7.73
N ALA A 39 11.32 -6.70 -8.90
CA ALA A 39 10.29 -5.97 -9.62
C ALA A 39 9.09 -6.86 -9.96
N ASP A 40 9.32 -8.06 -10.48
CA ASP A 40 8.26 -9.02 -10.82
C ASP A 40 7.43 -9.44 -9.60
N ILE A 41 8.08 -9.70 -8.46
CA ILE A 41 7.38 -10.01 -7.19
C ILE A 41 6.53 -8.82 -6.72
N LEU A 42 7.03 -7.59 -6.84
CA LEU A 42 6.30 -6.38 -6.48
C LEU A 42 5.09 -6.18 -7.39
N ASP A 43 5.27 -6.28 -8.71
CA ASP A 43 4.20 -6.14 -9.72
C ASP A 43 3.08 -7.17 -9.54
N GLN A 44 3.42 -8.41 -9.20
CA GLN A 44 2.44 -9.47 -8.96
C GLN A 44 1.70 -9.32 -7.64
N THR A 45 2.26 -8.59 -6.68
CA THR A 45 1.72 -8.55 -5.32
C THR A 45 1.06 -7.23 -4.96
N LEU A 46 1.59 -6.11 -5.44
CA LEU A 46 1.16 -4.75 -5.11
C LEU A 46 0.62 -4.02 -6.34
N THR A 47 -0.11 -2.92 -6.12
CA THR A 47 -0.49 -2.00 -7.20
C THR A 47 0.63 -0.98 -7.47
N PRO A 48 0.69 -0.39 -8.69
CA PRO A 48 1.72 0.61 -9.03
C PRO A 48 1.78 1.82 -8.09
N GLU A 49 0.69 2.14 -7.39
CA GLU A 49 0.63 3.23 -6.41
C GLU A 49 1.20 2.86 -5.05
N GLN A 50 1.37 1.56 -4.78
CA GLN A 50 1.81 1.03 -3.49
C GLN A 50 3.32 0.86 -3.38
N TYR A 51 4.08 1.02 -4.46
CA TYR A 51 5.53 0.98 -4.44
C TYR A 51 6.13 1.92 -5.48
N ALA A 52 7.42 2.19 -5.37
CA ALA A 52 8.17 2.97 -6.36
C ALA A 52 9.59 2.43 -6.50
N SER A 53 10.20 2.66 -7.66
CA SER A 53 11.60 2.36 -7.95
C SER A 53 12.48 3.61 -7.80
N ASN A 54 13.76 3.38 -7.51
CA ASN A 54 14.79 4.43 -7.40
C ASN A 54 14.41 5.56 -6.42
N VAL A 55 13.94 5.17 -5.23
CA VAL A 55 13.44 6.10 -4.22
C VAL A 55 14.58 6.73 -3.44
N GLN A 56 14.59 8.05 -3.34
CA GLN A 56 15.46 8.80 -2.45
C GLN A 56 14.84 8.84 -1.05
N THR A 57 15.48 8.18 -0.09
CA THR A 57 14.97 8.06 1.29
C THR A 57 15.49 9.15 2.23
N ARG A 58 16.52 9.90 1.81
CA ARG A 58 17.13 10.99 2.59
C ARG A 58 17.27 12.23 1.73
N GLU A 59 16.68 13.33 2.17
CA GLU A 59 16.77 14.61 1.48
C GLU A 59 18.24 15.07 1.35
N GLY A 60 18.62 15.51 0.16
CA GLY A 60 20.01 15.94 -0.15
C GLY A 60 21.01 14.80 -0.39
N SER A 61 20.62 13.54 -0.26
CA SER A 61 21.46 12.37 -0.59
C SER A 61 21.34 12.00 -2.08
N ASN A 62 22.43 11.56 -2.69
CA ASN A 62 22.41 10.97 -4.02
C ASN A 62 22.06 9.47 -3.99
N GLU A 63 22.02 8.86 -2.80
CA GLU A 63 21.70 7.45 -2.62
C GLU A 63 20.21 7.21 -2.89
N ARG A 64 19.92 6.17 -3.68
CA ARG A 64 18.55 5.74 -3.99
C ARG A 64 18.44 4.25 -3.76
N VAL A 65 17.38 3.86 -3.05
CA VAL A 65 17.05 2.44 -2.92
C VAL A 65 16.37 1.96 -4.20
N GLU A 66 16.65 0.73 -4.60
CA GLU A 66 16.11 0.15 -5.83
C GLU A 66 14.59 0.17 -5.85
N PHE A 67 13.96 -0.27 -4.77
CA PHE A 67 12.51 -0.25 -4.59
C PHE A 67 12.13 0.16 -3.17
N ALA A 68 10.97 0.77 -3.02
CA ALA A 68 10.38 1.02 -1.72
C ALA A 68 8.86 0.86 -1.76
N VAL A 69 8.29 0.20 -0.76
CA VAL A 69 6.84 0.10 -0.57
C VAL A 69 6.35 1.35 0.12
N LYS A 70 5.27 1.91 -0.41
CA LYS A 70 4.64 3.13 0.08
C LYS A 70 3.57 2.81 1.11
N PHE A 71 3.79 3.22 2.34
CA PHE A 71 2.78 3.19 3.39
C PHE A 71 2.01 4.50 3.42
N PRO A 72 0.72 4.48 3.81
CA PRO A 72 0.02 5.71 4.13
C PRO A 72 0.75 6.44 5.26
N GLY A 73 0.91 7.75 5.10
CA GLY A 73 1.52 8.59 6.12
C GLY A 73 0.66 8.69 7.38
N PRO A 74 1.19 9.32 8.45
CA PRO A 74 0.45 9.61 9.66
C PRO A 74 -0.82 10.41 9.36
N GLU A 75 -1.88 10.24 10.17
CA GLU A 75 -3.13 11.00 10.03
C GLU A 75 -2.93 12.53 10.09
N GLU A 76 -1.90 12.98 10.79
CA GLU A 76 -1.54 14.40 10.95
C GLU A 76 -1.00 15.04 9.65
N ASP A 77 -0.47 14.24 8.73
CA ASP A 77 -0.03 14.68 7.39
C ASP A 77 -0.43 13.66 6.30
N PRO A 78 -1.69 13.71 5.82
CA PRO A 78 -2.20 12.77 4.82
C PRO A 78 -1.45 12.78 3.47
N GLY A 79 -0.63 13.81 3.22
CA GLY A 79 0.20 13.94 2.03
C GLY A 79 1.58 13.28 2.16
N SER A 80 2.03 13.00 3.38
CA SER A 80 3.30 12.34 3.62
C SER A 80 3.22 10.84 3.29
N SER A 81 4.31 10.28 2.83
CA SER A 81 4.44 8.86 2.53
C SER A 81 5.57 8.30 3.37
N LEU A 82 5.29 7.22 4.07
CA LEU A 82 6.31 6.45 4.78
C LEU A 82 6.81 5.34 3.85
N TRP A 83 8.11 5.26 3.62
CA TRP A 83 8.71 4.30 2.73
C TRP A 83 9.31 3.10 3.46
N LEU A 84 9.00 1.87 3.02
CA LEU A 84 9.74 0.67 3.41
C LEU A 84 10.77 0.38 2.32
N PRO A 85 12.07 0.62 2.56
CA PRO A 85 13.11 0.33 1.58
C PRO A 85 13.30 -1.18 1.38
N ILE A 86 13.46 -1.60 0.12
CA ILE A 86 13.80 -2.98 -0.27
C ILE A 86 14.97 -2.92 -1.24
N ASP A 87 16.06 -3.53 -0.86
CA ASP A 87 17.28 -3.56 -1.67
C ASP A 87 17.62 -5.01 -2.05
N SER A 88 17.86 -5.27 -3.33
CA SER A 88 18.19 -6.60 -3.81
C SER A 88 19.68 -6.86 -3.78
N LYS A 89 20.08 -8.03 -3.30
CA LYS A 89 21.46 -8.48 -3.33
C LYS A 89 21.57 -9.90 -3.88
N PHE A 90 22.55 -10.06 -4.74
CA PHE A 90 22.83 -11.34 -5.36
C PHE A 90 24.32 -11.69 -5.23
N PRO A 91 24.80 -12.11 -4.06
CA PRO A 91 26.18 -12.48 -3.79
C PRO A 91 26.56 -13.80 -4.47
N THR A 92 26.48 -13.83 -5.80
CA THR A 92 26.59 -15.03 -6.64
C THR A 92 27.96 -15.67 -6.57
N GLU A 93 29.03 -14.85 -6.50
CA GLU A 93 30.41 -15.39 -6.50
C GLU A 93 30.70 -16.18 -5.23
N ASP A 94 30.29 -15.66 -4.08
CA ASP A 94 30.46 -16.35 -2.80
C ASP A 94 29.57 -17.58 -2.75
N TYR A 95 28.34 -17.50 -3.24
CA TYR A 95 27.42 -18.63 -3.26
C TYR A 95 27.86 -19.74 -4.24
N GLN A 96 28.36 -19.39 -5.44
CA GLN A 96 28.91 -20.35 -6.39
C GLN A 96 30.16 -21.04 -5.84
N ARG A 97 31.03 -20.32 -5.11
CA ARG A 97 32.19 -20.93 -4.43
C ARG A 97 31.73 -21.94 -3.38
N LEU A 98 30.68 -21.58 -2.63
CA LEU A 98 30.09 -22.49 -1.63
C LEU A 98 29.54 -23.76 -2.28
N GLN A 99 28.78 -23.63 -3.37
CA GLN A 99 28.24 -24.78 -4.11
C GLN A 99 29.34 -25.66 -4.70
N ALA A 100 30.34 -25.04 -5.32
CA ALA A 100 31.48 -25.79 -5.93
C ALA A 100 32.34 -26.52 -4.88
N ALA A 101 32.45 -25.98 -3.67
CA ALA A 101 33.12 -26.66 -2.56
C ALA A 101 32.26 -27.83 -2.02
N ALA A 102 30.96 -27.64 -1.92
CA ALA A 102 30.02 -28.68 -1.52
C ALA A 102 29.99 -29.84 -2.51
N ASP A 103 29.99 -29.58 -3.82
CA ASP A 103 30.04 -30.60 -4.89
C ASP A 103 31.31 -31.45 -4.83
N LYS A 104 32.40 -30.88 -4.32
CA LYS A 104 33.68 -31.59 -4.15
C LYS A 104 33.82 -32.31 -2.82
N ALA A 105 32.78 -32.17 -1.94
CA ALA A 105 32.77 -32.65 -0.54
C ALA A 105 34.00 -32.19 0.25
N ASP A 106 34.55 -30.98 -0.05
CA ASP A 106 35.68 -30.37 0.66
C ASP A 106 35.16 -29.55 1.83
N GLY A 107 35.13 -30.15 3.02
CA GLY A 107 34.58 -29.53 4.21
C GLY A 107 35.26 -28.19 4.62
N GLU A 108 36.59 -28.10 4.47
CA GLU A 108 37.30 -26.86 4.79
C GLU A 108 36.99 -25.72 3.80
N ALA A 109 36.94 -26.07 2.50
CA ALA A 109 36.54 -25.11 1.48
C ALA A 109 35.08 -24.67 1.62
N VAL A 110 34.18 -25.57 2.02
CA VAL A 110 32.77 -25.25 2.30
C VAL A 110 32.66 -24.24 3.44
N GLU A 111 33.32 -24.50 4.58
CA GLU A 111 33.29 -23.57 5.73
C GLU A 111 33.85 -22.19 5.38
N LYS A 112 34.97 -22.14 4.67
CA LYS A 112 35.58 -20.90 4.20
C LYS A 112 34.69 -20.11 3.27
N ALA A 113 34.06 -20.78 2.28
CA ALA A 113 33.16 -20.15 1.34
C ALA A 113 31.86 -19.68 2.01
N LEU A 114 31.31 -20.46 2.93
CA LEU A 114 30.14 -20.10 3.72
C LEU A 114 30.42 -18.85 4.55
N ASN A 115 31.52 -18.80 5.29
CA ASN A 115 31.90 -17.63 6.09
C ASN A 115 32.10 -16.37 5.22
N ALA A 116 32.62 -16.50 4.00
CA ALA A 116 32.72 -15.39 3.06
C ALA A 116 31.34 -14.90 2.61
N PHE A 117 30.43 -15.81 2.23
CA PHE A 117 29.07 -15.50 1.86
C PHE A 117 28.31 -14.77 2.99
N LEU A 118 28.35 -15.31 4.21
CA LEU A 118 27.67 -14.72 5.36
C LEU A 118 28.22 -13.33 5.73
N ARG A 119 29.51 -13.13 5.59
CA ARG A 119 30.15 -11.81 5.76
C ARG A 119 29.63 -10.80 4.73
N THR A 120 29.48 -11.22 3.46
CA THR A 120 28.92 -10.37 2.41
C THR A 120 27.48 -9.98 2.72
N VAL A 121 26.67 -10.90 3.22
CA VAL A 121 25.29 -10.62 3.65
C VAL A 121 25.24 -9.61 4.81
N ARG A 122 26.08 -9.78 5.86
CA ARG A 122 26.16 -8.83 6.98
C ARG A 122 26.60 -7.43 6.51
N ASN A 123 27.59 -7.36 5.63
CA ASN A 123 28.05 -6.09 5.07
C ASN A 123 26.95 -5.39 4.27
N SER A 124 26.18 -6.14 3.49
CA SER A 124 25.02 -5.61 2.75
C SER A 124 23.96 -5.08 3.69
N ALA A 125 23.64 -5.79 4.77
CA ALA A 125 22.68 -5.34 5.77
C ALA A 125 23.11 -4.01 6.41
N LYS A 126 24.39 -3.90 6.81
CA LYS A 126 24.94 -2.66 7.35
C LYS A 126 24.90 -1.50 6.35
N GLU A 127 25.21 -1.77 5.10
CA GLU A 127 25.15 -0.79 4.02
C GLU A 127 23.72 -0.26 3.83
N ILE A 128 22.72 -1.14 3.74
CA ILE A 128 21.31 -0.79 3.58
C ILE A 128 20.84 0.06 4.78
N GLN A 129 21.16 -0.34 6.01
CA GLN A 129 20.87 0.45 7.21
C GLN A 129 21.36 1.88 7.08
N THR A 130 22.65 2.03 6.74
CA THR A 130 23.31 3.34 6.71
C THR A 130 22.78 4.24 5.61
N LYS A 131 22.48 3.67 4.44
CA LYS A 131 22.10 4.41 3.26
C LYS A 131 20.61 4.75 3.23
N TYR A 132 19.74 3.81 3.63
CA TYR A 132 18.33 3.89 3.28
C TYR A 132 17.39 4.03 4.46
N ILE A 133 17.75 3.65 5.69
CA ILE A 133 16.89 3.84 6.86
C ILE A 133 17.03 5.28 7.36
N ASN A 134 15.93 6.03 7.32
CA ASN A 134 15.89 7.46 7.68
C ASN A 134 14.50 7.85 8.21
N PRO A 135 14.08 7.39 9.41
CA PRO A 135 12.82 7.84 10.01
C PRO A 135 12.77 9.35 10.22
N PRO A 136 11.64 10.05 10.06
CA PRO A 136 10.31 9.50 9.77
C PRO A 136 10.00 9.30 8.27
N ALA A 137 10.91 9.62 7.36
CA ALA A 137 10.69 9.44 5.92
C ALA A 137 10.60 7.95 5.53
N THR A 138 11.28 7.08 6.27
CA THR A 138 11.19 5.62 6.10
C THR A 138 10.72 4.95 7.37
N THR A 139 10.32 3.67 7.25
CA THR A 139 10.24 2.75 8.38
C THR A 139 11.57 2.70 9.12
N ASP A 140 11.56 2.26 10.37
CA ASP A 140 12.76 2.05 11.19
C ASP A 140 13.49 0.73 10.87
N PHE A 141 13.06 0.04 9.82
CA PHE A 141 13.67 -1.16 9.27
C PHE A 141 13.61 -1.15 7.74
N ALA A 142 14.42 -2.00 7.10
CA ALA A 142 14.40 -2.22 5.65
C ALA A 142 14.49 -3.71 5.33
N VAL A 143 14.28 -4.07 4.07
CA VAL A 143 14.35 -5.45 3.59
C VAL A 143 15.59 -5.64 2.73
N LEU A 144 16.40 -6.65 3.06
CA LEU A 144 17.43 -7.21 2.20
C LEU A 144 16.86 -8.41 1.46
N PHE A 145 16.61 -8.26 0.18
CA PHE A 145 16.12 -9.33 -0.68
C PHE A 145 17.28 -10.14 -1.25
N LEU A 146 17.32 -11.43 -0.93
CA LEU A 146 18.22 -12.40 -1.54
C LEU A 146 17.51 -13.06 -2.73
N ALA A 147 18.08 -12.90 -3.92
CA ALA A 147 17.40 -13.23 -5.17
C ALA A 147 17.09 -14.72 -5.39
N THR A 148 17.59 -15.64 -4.55
CA THR A 148 17.25 -17.06 -4.62
C THR A 148 16.92 -17.65 -3.26
N GLU A 149 16.00 -18.63 -3.24
CA GLU A 149 15.69 -19.38 -2.03
C GLU A 149 16.91 -20.13 -1.47
N GLY A 150 17.80 -20.59 -2.36
CA GLY A 150 19.03 -21.28 -1.95
C GLY A 150 19.95 -20.40 -1.11
N MET A 151 20.14 -19.12 -1.49
CA MET A 151 20.91 -18.16 -0.70
C MET A 151 20.24 -17.85 0.63
N TYR A 152 18.93 -17.69 0.62
CA TYR A 152 18.15 -17.46 1.85
C TYR A 152 18.22 -18.66 2.80
N ALA A 153 18.13 -19.89 2.26
CA ALA A 153 18.26 -21.12 3.04
C ALA A 153 19.63 -21.25 3.73
N GLU A 154 20.72 -20.82 3.08
CA GLU A 154 22.04 -20.83 3.72
C GLU A 154 22.13 -19.86 4.91
N VAL A 155 21.48 -18.70 4.80
CA VAL A 155 21.38 -17.76 5.93
C VAL A 155 20.54 -18.36 7.06
N LEU A 156 19.39 -18.99 6.73
CA LEU A 156 18.51 -19.62 7.72
C LEU A 156 19.18 -20.75 8.50
N ARG A 157 20.10 -21.47 7.86
CA ARG A 157 20.86 -22.54 8.52
C ARG A 157 21.84 -22.04 9.59
N GLN A 158 22.11 -20.73 9.63
CA GLN A 158 23.02 -20.16 10.61
C GLN A 158 22.26 -19.73 11.86
N PRO A 159 22.47 -20.42 13.00
CA PRO A 159 21.77 -20.07 14.23
C PRO A 159 22.04 -18.63 14.66
N GLY A 160 20.98 -17.88 14.96
CA GLY A 160 21.07 -16.52 15.50
C GLY A 160 21.40 -15.42 14.48
N MET A 161 21.74 -15.74 13.22
CA MET A 161 22.17 -14.72 12.24
C MET A 161 21.05 -13.78 11.85
N LEU A 162 19.82 -14.27 11.67
CA LEU A 162 18.69 -13.43 11.32
C LEU A 162 18.37 -12.47 12.46
N GLU A 163 18.36 -12.97 13.69
CA GLU A 163 18.10 -12.20 14.89
C GLU A 163 19.20 -11.12 15.11
N GLU A 164 20.48 -11.49 14.93
CA GLU A 164 21.63 -10.56 14.98
C GLU A 164 21.41 -9.41 13.99
N ILE A 165 21.18 -9.71 12.72
CA ILE A 165 21.04 -8.70 11.67
C ILE A 165 19.81 -7.83 11.89
N GLN A 166 18.70 -8.41 12.37
CA GLN A 166 17.49 -7.65 12.67
C GLN A 166 17.70 -6.73 13.88
N GLN A 167 18.37 -7.18 14.93
CA GLN A 167 18.61 -6.38 16.13
C GLN A 167 19.65 -5.28 15.90
N ASP A 168 20.78 -5.62 15.26
CA ASP A 168 21.90 -4.69 15.11
C ASP A 168 21.70 -3.70 13.95
N HIS A 169 21.04 -4.15 12.88
CA HIS A 169 20.92 -3.38 11.65
C HIS A 169 19.48 -3.01 11.27
N ARG A 170 18.47 -3.54 11.98
CA ARG A 170 17.07 -3.31 11.62
C ARG A 170 16.75 -3.79 10.19
N ILE A 171 17.40 -4.86 9.74
CA ILE A 171 17.22 -5.43 8.41
C ILE A 171 16.51 -6.77 8.51
N LEU A 172 15.41 -6.88 7.77
CA LEU A 172 14.71 -8.14 7.54
C LEU A 172 15.28 -8.80 6.29
N ILE A 173 15.88 -9.98 6.41
CA ILE A 173 16.34 -10.75 5.25
C ILE A 173 15.18 -11.59 4.72
N ALA A 174 14.96 -11.55 3.41
CA ALA A 174 13.90 -12.30 2.74
C ALA A 174 14.40 -12.95 1.44
N GLY A 175 14.00 -14.20 1.22
CA GLY A 175 14.01 -14.85 -0.08
C GLY A 175 12.71 -14.56 -0.84
N PRO A 176 12.56 -15.06 -2.09
CA PRO A 176 11.39 -14.80 -2.93
C PRO A 176 10.07 -15.16 -2.26
N THR A 177 9.97 -16.35 -1.66
CA THR A 177 8.74 -16.81 -0.98
C THR A 177 8.42 -15.97 0.25
N THR A 178 9.44 -15.67 1.08
CA THR A 178 9.27 -14.88 2.30
C THR A 178 8.88 -13.44 1.96
N LEU A 179 9.50 -12.84 0.94
CA LEU A 179 9.14 -11.50 0.47
C LEU A 179 7.68 -11.47 -0.04
N THR A 180 7.29 -12.45 -0.87
CA THR A 180 5.90 -12.55 -1.35
C THR A 180 4.90 -12.65 -0.21
N ALA A 181 5.19 -13.45 0.82
CA ALA A 181 4.34 -13.56 2.01
C ALA A 181 4.25 -12.25 2.78
N LEU A 182 5.37 -11.55 2.97
CA LEU A 182 5.42 -10.23 3.61
C LEU A 182 4.58 -9.21 2.83
N LEU A 183 4.81 -9.08 1.53
CA LEU A 183 4.08 -8.14 0.67
C LEU A 183 2.58 -8.45 0.61
N THR A 184 2.20 -9.73 0.59
CA THR A 184 0.80 -10.16 0.66
C THR A 184 0.15 -9.72 1.97
N SER A 185 0.86 -9.87 3.09
CA SER A 185 0.38 -9.41 4.40
C SER A 185 0.23 -7.89 4.46
N LEU A 186 1.20 -7.14 3.90
CA LEU A 186 1.12 -5.68 3.79
C LEU A 186 -0.07 -5.24 2.92
N ARG A 187 -0.30 -5.90 1.79
CA ARG A 187 -1.45 -5.64 0.91
C ARG A 187 -2.78 -5.81 1.65
N MET A 188 -2.89 -6.84 2.49
CA MET A 188 -4.09 -7.02 3.32
C MET A 188 -4.27 -5.86 4.31
N GLY A 189 -3.18 -5.43 4.96
CA GLY A 189 -3.18 -4.26 5.83
C GLY A 189 -3.61 -2.98 5.11
N PHE A 190 -3.08 -2.71 3.93
CA PHE A 190 -3.48 -1.56 3.10
C PHE A 190 -4.97 -1.58 2.74
N ARG A 191 -5.51 -2.76 2.41
CA ARG A 191 -6.94 -2.92 2.13
C ARG A 191 -7.79 -2.58 3.34
N THR A 192 -7.39 -3.01 4.53
CA THR A 192 -8.10 -2.71 5.77
C THR A 192 -8.11 -1.20 6.04
N LEU A 193 -6.96 -0.53 5.95
CA LEU A 193 -6.85 0.92 6.09
C LEU A 193 -7.71 1.68 5.07
N ALA A 194 -7.75 1.22 3.82
CA ALA A 194 -8.60 1.82 2.80
C ALA A 194 -10.10 1.71 3.12
N ILE A 195 -10.54 0.57 3.64
CA ILE A 195 -11.93 0.35 4.08
C ILE A 195 -12.26 1.26 5.28
N GLU A 196 -11.38 1.39 6.26
CA GLU A 196 -11.57 2.27 7.42
C GLU A 196 -11.69 3.73 6.99
N LYS A 197 -10.84 4.19 6.08
CA LYS A 197 -10.93 5.54 5.51
C LYS A 197 -12.25 5.79 4.80
N GLN A 198 -12.69 4.87 3.93
CA GLN A 198 -13.98 4.97 3.24
C GLN A 198 -15.16 4.98 4.23
N ALA A 199 -15.11 4.15 5.28
CA ALA A 199 -16.13 4.15 6.31
C ALA A 199 -16.18 5.51 7.06
N SER A 200 -15.05 6.08 7.41
CA SER A 200 -14.95 7.40 8.04
C SER A 200 -15.56 8.51 7.16
N GLU A 201 -15.22 8.54 5.87
CA GLU A 201 -15.78 9.48 4.89
C GLU A 201 -17.30 9.32 4.78
N ALA A 202 -17.82 8.08 4.73
CA ALA A 202 -19.26 7.81 4.70
C ALA A 202 -19.96 8.32 5.96
N TRP A 203 -19.37 8.16 7.15
CA TRP A 203 -19.90 8.70 8.39
C TRP A 203 -19.96 10.24 8.41
N GLN A 204 -18.95 10.91 7.85
CA GLN A 204 -18.96 12.37 7.71
C GLN A 204 -20.11 12.85 6.80
N VAL A 205 -20.30 12.18 5.66
CA VAL A 205 -21.44 12.49 4.76
C VAL A 205 -22.78 12.27 5.46
N LEU A 206 -22.95 11.15 6.18
CA LEU A 206 -24.18 10.87 6.93
C LEU A 206 -24.44 11.92 8.01
N ALA A 207 -23.42 12.38 8.71
CA ALA A 207 -23.54 13.45 9.70
C ALA A 207 -23.98 14.79 9.08
N ALA A 208 -23.43 15.14 7.92
CA ALA A 208 -23.84 16.32 7.16
C ALA A 208 -25.32 16.22 6.71
N VAL A 209 -25.72 15.08 6.14
CA VAL A 209 -27.10 14.81 5.72
C VAL A 209 -28.05 14.90 6.92
N LYS A 210 -27.71 14.30 8.06
CA LYS A 210 -28.51 14.40 9.29
C LYS A 210 -28.73 15.85 9.72
N THR A 211 -27.69 16.68 9.61
CA THR A 211 -27.77 18.10 9.94
C THR A 211 -28.73 18.84 8.99
N GLU A 212 -28.66 18.57 7.70
CA GLU A 212 -29.58 19.18 6.69
C GLU A 212 -31.04 18.73 6.90
N PHE A 213 -31.27 17.46 7.22
CA PHE A 213 -32.61 16.99 7.58
C PHE A 213 -33.17 17.71 8.83
N GLY A 214 -32.35 18.00 9.82
CA GLY A 214 -32.76 18.78 10.98
C GLY A 214 -33.18 20.20 10.60
N LYS A 215 -32.44 20.87 9.74
CA LYS A 215 -32.81 22.20 9.21
C LYS A 215 -34.10 22.15 8.39
N PHE A 216 -34.26 21.13 7.53
CA PHE A 216 -35.49 20.93 6.75
C PHE A 216 -36.72 20.74 7.64
N GLY A 217 -36.61 19.94 8.70
CA GLY A 217 -37.69 19.81 9.71
C GLY A 217 -38.10 21.16 10.31
N GLY A 218 -37.11 21.98 10.68
CA GLY A 218 -37.37 23.34 11.18
C GLY A 218 -38.10 24.27 10.19
N VAL A 219 -37.77 24.14 8.89
CA VAL A 219 -38.48 24.88 7.82
C VAL A 219 -39.92 24.40 7.67
N LEU A 220 -40.17 23.10 7.70
CA LEU A 220 -41.53 22.55 7.66
C LEU A 220 -42.38 23.00 8.84
N ASP A 221 -41.84 23.03 10.06
CA ASP A 221 -42.54 23.56 11.23
C ASP A 221 -42.87 25.04 11.11
N LYS A 222 -42.01 25.83 10.48
CA LYS A 222 -42.27 27.23 10.18
C LYS A 222 -43.40 27.40 9.16
N VAL A 223 -43.38 26.63 8.08
CA VAL A 223 -44.43 26.62 7.04
C VAL A 223 -45.78 26.24 7.67
N LYS A 224 -45.80 25.18 8.48
CA LYS A 224 -47.02 24.76 9.19
C LYS A 224 -47.63 25.89 10.04
N ARG A 225 -46.79 26.57 10.85
CA ARG A 225 -47.24 27.73 11.65
C ARG A 225 -47.78 28.88 10.81
N GLN A 226 -47.18 29.13 9.65
CA GLN A 226 -47.66 30.15 8.71
C GLN A 226 -49.02 29.78 8.11
N LEU A 227 -49.23 28.52 7.73
CA LEU A 227 -50.49 28.01 7.23
C LEU A 227 -51.59 28.10 8.28
N ASP A 228 -51.31 27.72 9.55
CA ASP A 228 -52.26 27.83 10.65
C ASP A 228 -52.67 29.29 10.91
N THR A 229 -51.71 30.24 10.77
CA THR A 229 -51.99 31.66 10.90
C THR A 229 -52.85 32.17 9.75
N ALA A 230 -52.54 31.79 8.53
CA ALA A 230 -53.31 32.15 7.34
C ALA A 230 -54.72 31.57 7.40
N SER A 231 -54.91 30.33 7.85
CA SER A 231 -56.22 29.70 8.04
C SER A 231 -57.10 30.49 9.00
N ARG A 232 -56.54 30.88 10.15
CA ARG A 232 -57.24 31.71 11.15
C ARG A 232 -57.69 33.08 10.58
N SER A 233 -56.77 33.74 9.85
CA SER A 233 -57.09 35.02 9.21
C SER A 233 -58.23 34.92 8.19
N ILE A 234 -58.30 33.80 7.42
CA ILE A 234 -59.39 33.52 6.49
C ILE A 234 -60.73 33.30 7.23
N GLU A 235 -60.72 32.56 8.36
CA GLU A 235 -61.89 32.33 9.19
C GLU A 235 -62.41 33.63 9.79
N GLU A 236 -61.54 34.49 10.32
CA GLU A 236 -61.90 35.80 10.84
C GLU A 236 -62.50 36.70 9.78
N THR A 237 -61.90 36.71 8.56
CA THR A 237 -62.42 37.47 7.43
C THR A 237 -63.78 36.97 6.99
N GLY A 238 -63.99 35.66 6.93
CA GLY A 238 -65.28 35.03 6.63
C GLY A 238 -66.37 35.38 7.66
N THR A 239 -65.96 35.48 8.94
CA THR A 239 -66.88 35.90 10.02
C THR A 239 -67.27 37.37 9.88
N ARG A 240 -66.31 38.27 9.63
CA ARG A 240 -66.58 39.70 9.38
C ARG A 240 -67.44 39.93 8.18
N THR A 241 -67.20 39.20 7.07
CA THR A 241 -68.04 39.28 5.87
C THR A 241 -69.47 38.86 6.11
N ARG A 242 -69.73 37.82 6.90
CA ARG A 242 -71.06 37.40 7.33
C ARG A 242 -71.79 38.43 8.15
N VAL A 243 -71.07 39.08 9.09
CA VAL A 243 -71.64 40.17 9.93
C VAL A 243 -71.94 41.38 9.03
N MET A 244 -71.08 41.76 8.10
CA MET A 244 -71.37 42.87 7.17
C MET A 244 -72.59 42.59 6.29
N ALA A 245 -72.66 41.35 5.72
CA ALA A 245 -73.80 40.95 4.90
C ALA A 245 -75.16 40.97 5.68
N ARG A 246 -75.11 40.66 7.01
CA ARG A 246 -76.27 40.78 7.86
C ARG A 246 -76.67 42.23 8.04
N LYS A 247 -75.74 43.10 8.42
CA LYS A 247 -75.98 44.55 8.58
C LYS A 247 -76.48 45.21 7.29
N LEU A 248 -75.99 44.86 6.18
CA LEU A 248 -76.50 45.37 4.85
C LEU A 248 -77.91 44.95 4.61
N ARG A 249 -78.32 43.70 4.92
CA ARG A 249 -79.70 43.24 4.82
C ARG A 249 -80.63 43.96 5.78
N ASP A 250 -80.15 44.32 6.99
CA ASP A 250 -80.91 45.03 7.95
C ASP A 250 -81.15 46.49 7.54
N VAL A 251 -80.22 47.12 6.83
CA VAL A 251 -80.33 48.45 6.23
C VAL A 251 -81.33 48.45 5.06
N GLU A 252 -81.24 47.43 4.17
CA GLU A 252 -82.19 47.28 3.03
C GLU A 252 -83.70 47.07 3.50
N ARG A 253 -83.88 46.67 4.76
CA ARG A 253 -85.22 46.44 5.31
C ARG A 253 -85.79 47.64 6.11
N LEU A 254 -85.06 48.75 6.17
CA LEU A 254 -85.64 49.99 6.75
C LEU A 254 -86.61 50.55 5.69
N PRO A 255 -87.90 50.81 6.07
CA PRO A 255 -88.85 51.44 5.18
C PRO A 255 -88.37 52.85 4.86
N GLU A 256 -88.45 53.22 3.56
CA GLU A 256 -88.42 54.65 3.16
C GLU A 256 -89.59 55.35 3.81
N ASP A 257 -89.40 55.89 5.02
CA ASP A 257 -90.33 56.88 5.55
C ASP A 257 -89.99 58.25 5.02
N ARG A 258 -90.90 58.78 4.32
CA ARG A 258 -91.14 60.06 3.63
C ARG A 258 -90.36 61.25 4.18
#